data_e306aa7dae86107da7f8eae6182b91e6
#
_entry.id   e306aa7dae86107da7f8eae6182b91e6
#
_cell.length_a   1.000
_cell.length_b   1.000
_cell.length_c   1.000
_cell.angle_alpha   90.00
_cell.angle_beta   90.00
_cell.angle_gamma   90.00
#
_symmetry.space_group_name_H-M   'P 1'
#
loop_
_entity.id
_entity.type
_entity.pdbx_description
1 polymer ?
#
loop_
_entity_poly.entity_id
_entity_poly.type
_entity_poly.pdbx_seq_one_letter_code
_entity_poly.pdbx_strand_id
1 'polypeptide(L)'
;MINYVWGFLIIISVICAIVTGNGEGVSSGLMNGAEKATKLLITLFGVIVFWSGIMKVAERSGLTGKLVKLLSPILKRIFPDVDESSNAFQAMALNISANLIGIGNAATPFGLRAMAELQKNNLKKDTATDSMVIFVVMNTASMQLIPATIGFLRDSYGSKEPFSIIPCVIICSFCALC
;
A
#
# COMPACT_ATOMS: atom_id res chain seq x y z
N MET A 1 20.92 4.75 -1.10
CA MET A 1 21.24 3.45 -1.73
C MET A 1 20.44 3.22 -3.00
N ILE A 2 19.11 3.36 -3.00
CA ILE A 2 18.26 3.09 -4.18
C ILE A 2 18.62 3.92 -5.41
N ASN A 3 19.03 5.18 -5.25
CA ASN A 3 19.44 6.06 -6.35
C ASN A 3 20.69 5.53 -7.12
N TYR A 4 21.61 4.88 -6.41
CA TYR A 4 22.78 4.26 -7.06
C TYR A 4 22.38 3.05 -7.90
N VAL A 5 21.40 2.26 -7.43
CA VAL A 5 20.86 1.12 -8.18
C VAL A 5 20.20 1.60 -9.48
N TRP A 6 19.35 2.64 -9.40
CA TRP A 6 18.74 3.23 -10.58
C TRP A 6 19.76 3.83 -11.55
N GLY A 7 20.73 4.59 -11.02
CA GLY A 7 21.81 5.12 -11.83
C GLY A 7 22.61 4.04 -12.57
N PHE A 8 22.94 2.95 -11.87
CA PHE A 8 23.64 1.80 -12.44
C PHE A 8 22.84 1.12 -13.56
N LEU A 9 21.53 0.89 -13.36
CA LEU A 9 20.66 0.30 -14.37
C LEU A 9 20.56 1.18 -15.64
N ILE A 10 20.47 2.50 -15.47
CA ILE A 10 20.42 3.44 -16.59
C ILE A 10 21.75 3.40 -17.37
N ILE A 11 22.89 3.44 -16.68
CA ILE A 11 24.22 3.41 -17.32
C ILE A 11 24.42 2.10 -18.09
N ILE A 12 24.11 0.96 -17.49
CA ILE A 12 24.18 -0.35 -18.17
C ILE A 12 23.29 -0.38 -19.40
N SER A 13 22.06 0.12 -19.30
CA SER A 13 21.13 0.16 -20.42
C SER A 13 21.68 0.95 -21.61
N VAL A 14 22.30 2.11 -21.35
CA VAL A 14 22.93 2.93 -22.38
C VAL A 14 24.15 2.23 -22.99
N ILE A 15 25.02 1.63 -22.17
CA ILE A 15 26.18 0.87 -22.65
C ILE A 15 25.75 -0.29 -23.54
N CYS A 16 24.76 -1.06 -23.11
CA CYS A 16 24.20 -2.17 -23.93
C CYS A 16 23.64 -1.67 -25.26
N ALA A 17 22.94 -0.53 -25.26
CA ALA A 17 22.40 0.05 -26.49
C ALA A 17 23.50 0.44 -27.48
N ILE A 18 24.61 1.00 -26.99
CA ILE A 18 25.76 1.37 -27.83
C ILE A 18 26.41 0.10 -28.40
N VAL A 19 26.65 -0.91 -27.56
CA VAL A 19 27.30 -2.17 -27.96
C VAL A 19 26.46 -2.96 -28.96
N THR A 20 25.14 -2.97 -28.77
CA THR A 20 24.20 -3.72 -29.63
C THR A 20 23.73 -2.91 -30.85
N GLY A 21 24.08 -1.63 -30.94
CA GLY A 21 23.58 -0.73 -32.00
C GLY A 21 22.10 -0.41 -31.91
N ASN A 22 21.43 -0.73 -30.77
CA ASN A 22 19.99 -0.58 -30.58
C ASN A 22 19.63 0.74 -29.86
N GLY A 23 20.01 1.86 -30.43
CA GLY A 23 19.67 3.20 -29.90
C GLY A 23 18.18 3.51 -29.94
N GLU A 24 17.46 2.99 -30.96
CA GLU A 24 16.01 3.13 -31.06
C GLU A 24 15.28 2.44 -29.92
N GLY A 25 15.79 1.29 -29.45
CA GLY A 25 15.24 0.56 -28.31
C GLY A 25 15.31 1.37 -27.01
N VAL A 26 16.34 2.14 -26.79
CA VAL A 26 16.45 3.01 -25.61
C VAL A 26 15.51 4.22 -25.73
N SER A 27 15.46 4.87 -26.88
CA SER A 27 14.54 5.99 -27.13
C SER A 27 13.10 5.58 -26.96
N SER A 28 12.68 4.49 -27.59
CA SER A 28 11.30 3.96 -27.45
C SER A 28 11.01 3.51 -26.02
N GLY A 29 11.97 2.90 -25.33
CA GLY A 29 11.85 2.52 -23.92
C GLY A 29 11.64 3.70 -22.99
N LEU A 30 12.36 4.81 -23.20
CA LEU A 30 12.19 6.05 -22.45
C LEU A 30 10.80 6.67 -22.68
N MET A 31 10.36 6.78 -23.93
CA MET A 31 9.04 7.33 -24.28
C MET A 31 7.91 6.48 -23.70
N ASN A 32 7.96 5.17 -23.88
CA ASN A 32 7.00 4.24 -23.32
C ASN A 32 7.00 4.24 -21.78
N GLY A 33 8.17 4.38 -21.18
CA GLY A 33 8.33 4.51 -19.73
C GLY A 33 7.67 5.78 -19.19
N ALA A 34 7.91 6.91 -19.84
CA ALA A 34 7.29 8.20 -19.50
C ALA A 34 5.75 8.16 -19.63
N GLU A 35 5.25 7.56 -20.72
CA GLU A 35 3.81 7.38 -20.93
C GLU A 35 3.17 6.51 -19.84
N LYS A 36 3.79 5.37 -19.54
CA LYS A 36 3.32 4.46 -18.47
C LYS A 36 3.36 5.13 -17.09
N ALA A 37 4.41 5.89 -16.79
CA ALA A 37 4.52 6.64 -15.55
C ALA A 37 3.42 7.71 -15.43
N THR A 38 3.13 8.44 -16.50
CA THR A 38 2.06 9.44 -16.52
C THR A 38 0.69 8.81 -16.33
N LYS A 39 0.40 7.71 -17.03
CA LYS A 39 -0.85 6.95 -16.85
C LYS A 39 -1.00 6.44 -15.42
N LEU A 40 0.07 5.92 -14.84
CA LEU A 40 0.09 5.46 -13.45
C LEU A 40 -0.22 6.61 -12.47
N LEU A 41 0.41 7.78 -12.65
CA LEU A 41 0.17 8.96 -11.81
C LEU A 41 -1.31 9.41 -11.87
N ILE A 42 -1.89 9.48 -13.06
CA ILE A 42 -3.31 9.86 -13.23
C ILE A 42 -4.22 8.83 -12.55
N THR A 43 -3.94 7.54 -12.74
CA THR A 43 -4.71 6.47 -12.12
C THR A 43 -4.62 6.53 -10.59
N LEU A 44 -3.41 6.67 -10.04
CA LEU A 44 -3.22 6.79 -8.58
C LEU A 44 -3.90 8.03 -8.02
N PHE A 45 -3.81 9.17 -8.72
CA PHE A 45 -4.49 10.40 -8.32
C PHE A 45 -6.00 10.17 -8.25
N GLY A 46 -6.61 9.59 -9.28
CA GLY A 46 -8.04 9.28 -9.31
C GLY A 46 -8.46 8.35 -8.15
N VAL A 47 -7.68 7.29 -7.91
CA VAL A 47 -7.91 6.36 -6.78
C VAL A 47 -7.83 7.08 -5.43
N ILE A 48 -6.80 7.91 -5.23
CA ILE A 48 -6.61 8.64 -3.96
C ILE A 48 -7.77 9.63 -3.73
N VAL A 49 -8.18 10.38 -4.75
CA VAL A 49 -9.31 11.33 -4.66
C VAL A 49 -10.60 10.60 -4.32
N PHE A 50 -10.91 9.53 -5.04
CA PHE A 50 -12.11 8.72 -4.81
C PHE A 50 -12.18 8.16 -3.38
N TRP A 51 -11.12 7.50 -2.93
CA TRP A 51 -11.06 6.92 -1.59
C TRP A 51 -11.02 7.98 -0.49
N SER A 52 -10.40 9.15 -0.74
CA SER A 52 -10.44 10.27 0.20
C SER A 52 -11.87 10.80 0.40
N GLY A 53 -12.67 10.82 -0.67
CA GLY A 53 -14.09 11.15 -0.60
C GLY A 53 -14.88 10.13 0.22
N ILE A 54 -14.72 8.84 -0.07
CA ILE A 54 -15.36 7.75 0.70
C ILE A 54 -14.96 7.82 2.18
N MET A 55 -13.65 8.05 2.45
CA MET A 55 -13.17 8.24 3.82
C MET A 55 -13.92 9.34 4.56
N LYS A 56 -14.11 10.48 3.90
CA LYS A 56 -14.80 11.62 4.51
C LYS A 56 -16.26 11.30 4.83
N VAL A 57 -16.91 10.56 3.98
CA VAL A 57 -18.29 10.06 4.23
C VAL A 57 -18.29 9.07 5.40
N ALA A 58 -17.36 8.13 5.44
CA ALA A 58 -17.23 7.15 6.52
C ALA A 58 -16.91 7.81 7.87
N GLU A 59 -16.06 8.85 7.89
CA GLU A 59 -15.79 9.65 9.09
C GLU A 59 -17.08 10.32 9.59
N ARG A 60 -17.84 10.98 8.72
CA ARG A 60 -19.07 11.67 9.08
C ARG A 60 -20.21 10.74 9.51
N SER A 61 -20.27 9.54 8.95
CA SER A 61 -21.27 8.52 9.32
C SER A 61 -20.96 7.79 10.63
N GLY A 62 -19.80 8.03 11.24
CA GLY A 62 -19.34 7.32 12.44
C GLY A 62 -18.91 5.86 12.19
N LEU A 63 -18.87 5.42 10.95
CA LEU A 63 -18.45 4.06 10.58
C LEU A 63 -16.98 3.80 10.96
N THR A 64 -16.12 4.80 10.76
CA THR A 64 -14.71 4.73 11.16
C THR A 64 -14.56 4.46 12.66
N GLY A 65 -15.35 5.12 13.50
CA GLY A 65 -15.32 4.92 14.94
C GLY A 65 -15.69 3.48 15.35
N LYS A 66 -16.63 2.82 14.63
CA LYS A 66 -16.98 1.42 14.87
C LYS A 66 -15.84 0.47 14.48
N LEU A 67 -15.21 0.71 13.32
CA LEU A 67 -14.06 -0.07 12.87
C LEU A 67 -12.85 0.08 13.81
N VAL A 68 -12.57 1.31 14.24
CA VAL A 68 -11.52 1.59 15.22
C VAL A 68 -11.79 0.82 16.52
N LYS A 69 -12.98 0.89 17.07
CA LYS A 69 -13.34 0.15 18.31
C LYS A 69 -13.18 -1.37 18.16
N LEU A 70 -13.51 -1.92 17.00
CA LEU A 70 -13.39 -3.36 16.73
C LEU A 70 -11.90 -3.78 16.69
N LEU A 71 -11.03 -2.97 16.08
CA LEU A 71 -9.61 -3.29 15.92
C LEU A 71 -8.75 -2.80 17.09
N SER A 72 -9.25 -1.88 17.89
CA SER A 72 -8.54 -1.24 19.01
C SER A 72 -7.81 -2.23 19.93
N PRO A 73 -8.43 -3.34 20.41
CA PRO A 73 -7.76 -4.25 21.32
C PRO A 73 -6.50 -4.91 20.72
N ILE A 74 -6.52 -5.15 19.41
CA ILE A 74 -5.37 -5.72 18.68
C ILE A 74 -4.33 -4.64 18.42
N LEU A 75 -4.77 -3.49 17.91
CA LEU A 75 -3.87 -2.40 17.55
C LEU A 75 -3.14 -1.79 18.74
N LYS A 76 -3.80 -1.66 19.90
CA LYS A 76 -3.14 -1.21 21.14
C LYS A 76 -2.02 -2.13 21.59
N ARG A 77 -2.16 -3.43 21.35
CA ARG A 77 -1.11 -4.38 21.70
C ARG A 77 0.09 -4.29 20.78
N ILE A 78 -0.14 -3.96 19.50
CA ILE A 78 0.90 -3.83 18.49
C ILE A 78 1.55 -2.45 18.53
N PHE A 79 0.75 -1.40 18.79
CA PHE A 79 1.17 0.01 18.79
C PHE A 79 0.88 0.68 20.14
N PRO A 80 1.57 0.27 21.23
CA PRO A 80 1.30 0.79 22.57
C PRO A 80 1.57 2.29 22.71
N ASP A 81 2.50 2.83 21.90
CA ASP A 81 2.92 4.23 21.93
C ASP A 81 1.99 5.18 21.17
N VAL A 82 0.97 4.66 20.46
CA VAL A 82 0.05 5.47 19.68
C VAL A 82 -1.27 5.64 20.41
N ASP A 83 -1.63 6.89 20.70
CA ASP A 83 -2.90 7.20 21.36
C ASP A 83 -4.10 6.78 20.48
N GLU A 84 -5.03 6.04 21.09
CA GLU A 84 -6.25 5.52 20.45
C GLU A 84 -7.17 6.63 19.92
N SER A 85 -7.16 7.78 20.58
CA SER A 85 -7.94 8.96 20.17
C SER A 85 -7.31 9.73 19.01
N SER A 86 -6.04 9.43 18.68
CA SER A 86 -5.28 10.15 17.66
C SER A 86 -5.78 9.89 16.24
N ASN A 87 -5.59 10.88 15.37
CA ASN A 87 -5.83 10.73 13.93
C ASN A 87 -4.93 9.65 13.30
N ALA A 88 -3.73 9.45 13.85
CA ALA A 88 -2.81 8.40 13.42
C ALA A 88 -3.43 7.02 13.64
N PHE A 89 -3.91 6.74 14.85
CA PHE A 89 -4.52 5.45 15.19
C PHE A 89 -5.76 5.15 14.33
N GLN A 90 -6.61 6.15 14.11
CA GLN A 90 -7.78 6.01 13.24
C GLN A 90 -7.39 5.68 11.81
N ALA A 91 -6.40 6.38 11.25
CA ALA A 91 -5.92 6.14 9.89
C ALA A 91 -5.25 4.77 9.76
N MET A 92 -4.48 4.34 10.77
CA MET A 92 -3.88 3.00 10.83
C MET A 92 -4.94 1.91 10.87
N ALA A 93 -5.99 2.06 11.70
CA ALA A 93 -7.08 1.11 11.78
C ALA A 93 -7.81 0.95 10.43
N LEU A 94 -8.04 2.04 9.71
CA LEU A 94 -8.66 2.01 8.39
C LEU A 94 -7.76 1.38 7.32
N ASN A 95 -6.47 1.69 7.33
CA ASN A 95 -5.50 1.07 6.44
C ASN A 95 -5.47 -0.45 6.65
N ILE A 96 -5.36 -0.89 7.90
CA ILE A 96 -5.32 -2.32 8.26
C ILE A 96 -6.65 -2.99 7.89
N SER A 97 -7.81 -2.35 8.14
CA SER A 97 -9.10 -2.87 7.71
C SER A 97 -9.18 -3.09 6.20
N ALA A 98 -8.72 -2.12 5.41
CA ALA A 98 -8.71 -2.22 3.96
C ALA A 98 -7.79 -3.34 3.45
N ASN A 99 -6.63 -3.50 4.08
CA ASN A 99 -5.71 -4.60 3.76
C ASN A 99 -6.30 -5.97 4.13
N LEU A 100 -6.94 -6.12 5.29
CA LEU A 100 -7.58 -7.36 5.70
C LEU A 100 -8.70 -7.80 4.72
N ILE A 101 -9.42 -6.84 4.16
CA ILE A 101 -10.46 -7.09 3.13
C ILE A 101 -9.82 -7.32 1.74
N GLY A 102 -8.51 -7.08 1.60
CA GLY A 102 -7.80 -7.28 0.33
C GLY A 102 -8.08 -6.19 -0.72
N ILE A 103 -8.45 -4.99 -0.28
CA ILE A 103 -8.66 -3.82 -1.15
C ILE A 103 -7.42 -2.92 -1.05
N GLY A 104 -6.27 -3.41 -1.52
CA GLY A 104 -4.97 -2.74 -1.37
C GLY A 104 -4.94 -1.30 -1.89
N ASN A 105 -5.60 -1.04 -3.03
CA ASN A 105 -5.70 0.32 -3.59
C ASN A 105 -6.41 1.30 -2.65
N ALA A 106 -7.38 0.84 -1.86
CA ALA A 106 -8.07 1.64 -0.86
C ALA A 106 -7.21 1.87 0.41
N ALA A 107 -6.31 0.96 0.71
CA ALA A 107 -5.42 1.07 1.88
C ALA A 107 -4.38 2.18 1.74
N THR A 108 -3.91 2.47 0.51
CA THR A 108 -2.82 3.42 0.25
C THR A 108 -3.07 4.83 0.82
N PRO A 109 -4.20 5.51 0.55
CA PRO A 109 -4.44 6.85 1.09
C PRO A 109 -4.53 6.86 2.63
N PHE A 110 -5.03 5.79 3.23
CA PHE A 110 -5.07 5.65 4.69
C PHE A 110 -3.68 5.44 5.27
N GLY A 111 -2.84 4.64 4.60
CA GLY A 111 -1.45 4.42 4.99
C GLY A 111 -0.63 5.71 4.94
N LEU A 112 -0.75 6.48 3.86
CA LEU A 112 -0.07 7.78 3.72
C LEU A 112 -0.52 8.76 4.80
N ARG A 113 -1.82 8.82 5.11
CA ARG A 113 -2.35 9.66 6.19
C ARG A 113 -1.82 9.20 7.56
N ALA A 114 -1.83 7.90 7.83
CA ALA A 114 -1.30 7.35 9.08
C ALA A 114 0.16 7.74 9.29
N MET A 115 1.01 7.55 8.28
CA MET A 115 2.43 7.93 8.35
C MET A 115 2.64 9.42 8.53
N ALA A 116 1.85 10.26 7.84
CA ALA A 116 1.91 11.71 8.01
C ALA A 116 1.53 12.15 9.44
N GLU A 117 0.51 11.53 10.03
CA GLU A 117 0.10 11.82 11.41
C GLU A 117 1.11 11.29 12.44
N LEU A 118 1.69 10.10 12.24
CA LEU A 118 2.76 9.58 13.08
C LEU A 118 4.00 10.48 13.03
N GLN A 119 4.35 10.99 11.83
CA GLN A 119 5.49 11.90 11.66
C GLN A 119 5.30 13.25 12.36
N LYS A 120 4.08 13.74 12.54
CA LYS A 120 3.84 14.97 13.30
C LYS A 120 4.30 14.86 14.75
N ASN A 121 4.07 13.70 15.36
CA ASN A 121 4.41 13.40 16.74
C ASN A 121 5.84 12.85 16.93
N ASN A 122 6.55 12.60 15.82
CA ASN A 122 7.91 12.09 15.86
C ASN A 122 8.89 13.19 16.31
N LEU A 123 9.62 12.97 17.38
CA LEU A 123 10.62 13.89 17.92
C LEU A 123 11.87 13.97 17.03
N LYS A 124 12.24 12.86 16.40
CA LYS A 124 13.41 12.77 15.51
C LYS A 124 12.93 12.67 14.06
N LYS A 125 12.84 13.81 13.37
CA LYS A 125 12.22 13.90 12.04
C LYS A 125 12.94 13.12 10.93
N ASP A 126 14.18 12.78 11.12
CA ASP A 126 15.06 12.04 10.22
C ASP A 126 15.11 10.52 10.51
N THR A 127 14.50 10.08 11.60
CA THR A 127 14.51 8.69 12.04
C THR A 127 13.08 8.19 12.24
N ALA A 128 12.73 7.03 11.67
CA ALA A 128 11.42 6.43 11.88
C ALA A 128 11.26 5.92 13.32
N THR A 129 10.07 6.08 13.89
CA THR A 129 9.72 5.47 15.20
C THR A 129 9.42 3.98 15.03
N ASP A 130 9.48 3.21 16.13
CA ASP A 130 9.16 1.78 16.12
C ASP A 130 7.74 1.52 15.56
N SER A 131 6.77 2.33 15.97
CA SER A 131 5.39 2.27 15.43
C SER A 131 5.33 2.51 13.92
N MET A 132 6.13 3.43 13.38
CA MET A 132 6.21 3.65 11.93
C MET A 132 6.82 2.44 11.21
N VAL A 133 7.89 1.86 11.76
CA VAL A 133 8.55 0.68 11.20
C VAL A 133 7.61 -0.52 11.19
N ILE A 134 6.98 -0.83 12.33
CA ILE A 134 6.02 -1.94 12.46
C ILE A 134 4.86 -1.75 11.47
N PHE A 135 4.33 -0.54 11.35
CA PHE A 135 3.23 -0.25 10.44
C PHE A 135 3.61 -0.47 8.97
N VAL A 136 4.81 -0.09 8.55
CA VAL A 136 5.34 -0.35 7.21
C VAL A 136 5.53 -1.84 6.98
N VAL A 137 6.11 -2.57 7.93
CA VAL A 137 6.31 -4.02 7.85
C VAL A 137 4.98 -4.75 7.68
N MET A 138 3.96 -4.41 8.50
CA MET A 138 2.62 -4.99 8.39
C MET A 138 1.97 -4.74 7.02
N ASN A 139 2.14 -3.54 6.45
CA ASN A 139 1.65 -3.24 5.11
C ASN A 139 2.40 -4.01 4.03
N THR A 140 3.71 -4.18 4.19
CA THR A 140 4.57 -4.93 3.24
C THR A 140 4.27 -6.44 3.28
N ALA A 141 3.93 -6.98 4.45
CA ALA A 141 3.53 -8.38 4.60
C ALA A 141 2.19 -8.70 3.91
N SER A 142 1.47 -7.69 3.41
CA SER A 142 0.23 -7.85 2.64
C SER A 142 -0.80 -8.76 3.33
N MET A 143 -1.08 -8.50 4.60
CA MET A 143 -2.05 -9.27 5.38
C MET A 143 -3.44 -9.19 4.75
N GLN A 144 -3.95 -10.31 4.28
CA GLN A 144 -5.29 -10.41 3.72
C GLN A 144 -6.04 -11.59 4.36
N LEU A 145 -7.27 -11.34 4.80
CA LEU A 145 -8.22 -12.39 5.18
C LEU A 145 -9.12 -12.75 4.00
N ILE A 146 -9.52 -11.74 3.23
CA ILE A 146 -10.34 -11.91 2.04
C ILE A 146 -9.57 -11.29 0.88
N PRO A 147 -9.07 -12.08 -0.08
CA PRO A 147 -8.34 -11.56 -1.23
C PRO A 147 -9.30 -11.01 -2.30
N ALA A 148 -10.05 -9.94 -1.96
CA ALA A 148 -11.12 -9.43 -2.81
C ALA A 148 -10.60 -9.05 -4.20
N THR A 149 -9.51 -8.28 -4.30
CA THR A 149 -8.93 -7.85 -5.58
C THR A 149 -8.54 -9.04 -6.45
N ILE A 150 -7.89 -10.05 -5.87
CA ILE A 150 -7.48 -11.26 -6.63
C ILE A 150 -8.69 -12.12 -6.98
N GLY A 151 -9.68 -12.22 -6.07
CA GLY A 151 -10.93 -12.92 -6.35
C GLY A 151 -11.66 -12.33 -7.55
N PHE A 152 -11.86 -11.01 -7.59
CA PHE A 152 -12.47 -10.32 -8.73
C PHE A 152 -11.66 -10.46 -10.02
N LEU A 153 -10.32 -10.42 -9.93
CA LEU A 153 -9.47 -10.64 -11.09
C LEU A 153 -9.63 -12.05 -11.64
N ARG A 154 -9.63 -13.07 -10.78
CA ARG A 154 -9.87 -14.46 -11.19
C ARG A 154 -11.24 -14.65 -11.83
N ASP A 155 -12.27 -14.00 -11.29
CA ASP A 155 -13.62 -14.00 -11.87
C ASP A 155 -13.63 -13.41 -13.27
N SER A 156 -12.98 -12.27 -13.46
CA SER A 156 -12.87 -11.59 -14.76
C SER A 156 -12.16 -12.43 -15.84
N TYR A 157 -11.28 -13.36 -15.42
CA TYR A 157 -10.61 -14.34 -16.28
C TYR A 157 -11.36 -15.70 -16.39
N GLY A 158 -12.62 -15.76 -15.93
CA GLY A 158 -13.47 -16.92 -16.11
C GLY A 158 -13.23 -18.07 -15.14
N SER A 159 -12.65 -17.81 -13.96
CA SER A 159 -12.51 -18.84 -12.92
C SER A 159 -13.88 -19.28 -12.41
N LYS A 160 -14.14 -20.59 -12.38
CA LYS A 160 -15.38 -21.16 -11.83
C LYS A 160 -15.55 -20.93 -10.33
N GLU A 161 -14.42 -20.85 -9.62
CA GLU A 161 -14.39 -20.64 -8.17
C GLU A 161 -13.35 -19.57 -7.81
N PRO A 162 -13.68 -18.26 -7.99
CA PRO A 162 -12.73 -17.16 -7.82
C PRO A 162 -12.10 -17.09 -6.42
N PHE A 163 -12.88 -17.42 -5.39
CA PHE A 163 -12.49 -17.33 -3.99
C PHE A 163 -11.93 -18.61 -3.37
N SER A 164 -11.76 -19.67 -4.14
CA SER A 164 -11.14 -20.94 -3.65
C SER A 164 -9.73 -20.78 -3.10
N ILE A 165 -9.07 -19.66 -3.37
CA ILE A 165 -7.73 -19.29 -2.89
C ILE A 165 -7.72 -18.79 -1.43
N ILE A 166 -8.86 -18.49 -0.82
CA ILE A 166 -8.93 -17.89 0.54
C ILE A 166 -8.12 -18.68 1.57
N PRO A 167 -8.21 -20.01 1.70
CA PRO A 167 -7.44 -20.75 2.69
C PRO A 167 -5.92 -20.60 2.50
N CYS A 168 -5.46 -20.66 1.24
CA CYS A 168 -4.04 -20.48 0.93
C CYS A 168 -3.55 -19.06 1.27
N VAL A 169 -4.35 -18.05 0.96
CA VAL A 169 -4.01 -16.64 1.25
C VAL A 169 -3.92 -16.40 2.76
N ILE A 170 -4.83 -16.97 3.55
CA ILE A 170 -4.79 -16.85 5.02
C ILE A 170 -3.52 -17.48 5.57
N ILE A 171 -3.16 -18.70 5.11
CA ILE A 171 -1.93 -19.39 5.55
C ILE A 171 -0.71 -18.56 5.18
N CYS A 172 -0.61 -18.09 3.92
CA CYS A 172 0.51 -17.26 3.46
C CYS A 172 0.61 -15.95 4.24
N SER A 173 -0.52 -15.28 4.51
CA SER A 173 -0.54 -14.04 5.30
C SER A 173 -0.05 -14.28 6.73
N PHE A 174 -0.40 -15.40 7.32
CA PHE A 174 0.08 -15.77 8.66
C PHE A 174 1.58 -16.07 8.66
N CYS A 175 2.07 -16.83 7.67
CA CYS A 175 3.50 -17.10 7.53
C CYS A 175 4.34 -15.86 7.24
N ALA A 176 3.78 -14.86 6.56
CA ALA A 176 4.47 -13.61 6.28
C ALA A 176 4.61 -12.67 7.50
N LEU A 177 3.84 -12.93 8.56
CA LEU A 177 3.88 -12.17 9.82
C LEU A 177 4.79 -12.80 10.89
N CYS A 178 5.12 -14.08 10.75
CA CYS A 178 6.01 -14.79 11.67
C CYS A 178 7.48 -14.62 11.27
#